data_4d426ec07b5a8e013a57dc6300d79c7d
#
_entry.id   4d426ec07b5a8e013a57dc6300d79c7d
#
_cell.length_a   1.000
_cell.length_b   1.000
_cell.length_c   1.000
_cell.angle_alpha   90.00
_cell.angle_beta   90.00
_cell.angle_gamma   90.00
#
_symmetry.space_group_name_H-M   'P 1'
#
loop_
_entity.id
_entity.type
_entity.pdbx_description
1 polymer ?
#
loop_
_entity_poly.entity_id
_entity_poly.type
_entity_poly.pdbx_seq_one_letter_code
_entity_poly.pdbx_strand_id
1 'polypeptide(L)'
;PDRELSGQVYKEFQKLIANSPIMGKYFKILRSEIRCKANNCVYKPLACSDNRLDGRLATVWVGDEVGALKNSYPLEAMQSSQITLEEKFGIIISTAYESLENPMVDNVNYAKKVLDGTIKDDTTFALIYEPDDYAEWMTDKALLQANPLAIEVEAVFKNIAGKRKKAIEMEGSLTNFKTKHMNIFLDGDELEVYIPLDVIRKGKIEPNSYDWTGKEVYVGVDLSQSNDNTAIAMVTYDTAIEKYIVKSWVFYPSNKEDEKTL
;
A
#
# COMPACT_ATOMS: atom_id res chain seq x y z
N PRO A 1 -12.35 -1.43 2.71
CA PRO A 1 -12.83 -1.99 1.46
C PRO A 1 -14.32 -2.26 1.46
N ASP A 2 -14.84 -3.18 0.67
CA ASP A 2 -16.26 -3.32 0.47
C ASP A 2 -16.96 -4.21 1.53
N ARG A 3 -18.29 -4.33 1.41
CA ARG A 3 -19.13 -5.12 2.31
C ARG A 3 -18.85 -6.62 2.19
N GLU A 4 -18.29 -7.08 1.08
CA GLU A 4 -18.03 -8.48 0.84
C GLU A 4 -16.80 -8.95 1.61
N LEU A 5 -15.73 -8.15 1.64
CA LEU A 5 -14.51 -8.43 2.41
C LEU A 5 -14.77 -8.38 3.92
N SER A 6 -15.51 -7.39 4.42
CA SER A 6 -15.90 -7.36 5.84
C SER A 6 -16.80 -8.53 6.22
N GLY A 7 -17.53 -9.10 5.25
CA GLY A 7 -18.31 -10.30 5.39
C GLY A 7 -17.51 -11.59 5.54
N GLN A 8 -16.24 -11.62 5.13
CA GLN A 8 -15.37 -12.80 5.29
C GLN A 8 -15.07 -13.06 6.78
N VAL A 9 -14.61 -12.05 7.49
CA VAL A 9 -14.35 -12.17 8.95
C VAL A 9 -15.62 -12.59 9.69
N TYR A 10 -16.75 -12.06 9.28
CA TYR A 10 -18.05 -12.48 9.83
C TYR A 10 -18.33 -13.96 9.61
N LYS A 11 -18.11 -14.49 8.41
CA LYS A 11 -18.29 -15.92 8.09
C LYS A 11 -17.34 -16.82 8.89
N GLU A 12 -16.08 -16.41 9.04
CA GLU A 12 -15.11 -17.17 9.84
C GLU A 12 -15.52 -17.18 11.33
N PHE A 13 -15.99 -16.06 11.86
CA PHE A 13 -16.51 -16.02 13.24
C PHE A 13 -17.75 -16.91 13.42
N GLN A 14 -18.64 -16.95 12.43
CA GLN A 14 -19.78 -17.90 12.43
C GLN A 14 -19.29 -19.35 12.49
N LYS A 15 -18.28 -19.73 11.70
CA LYS A 15 -17.70 -21.09 11.73
C LYS A 15 -17.07 -21.41 13.07
N LEU A 16 -16.33 -20.47 13.68
CA LEU A 16 -15.75 -20.65 15.01
C LEU A 16 -16.84 -20.94 16.06
N ILE A 17 -17.92 -20.16 16.04
CA ILE A 17 -19.05 -20.36 16.95
C ILE A 17 -19.73 -21.72 16.71
N ALA A 18 -19.97 -22.07 15.44
CA ALA A 18 -20.64 -23.32 15.07
C ALA A 18 -19.83 -24.56 15.45
N ASN A 19 -18.50 -24.49 15.35
CA ASN A 19 -17.60 -25.59 15.67
C ASN A 19 -17.17 -25.63 17.15
N SER A 20 -17.54 -24.65 17.96
CA SER A 20 -17.20 -24.62 19.39
C SER A 20 -18.37 -25.10 20.26
N PRO A 21 -18.19 -26.16 21.05
CA PRO A 21 -19.22 -26.66 21.99
C PRO A 21 -19.64 -25.61 23.03
N ILE A 22 -18.77 -24.65 23.31
CA ILE A 22 -18.97 -23.63 24.35
C ILE A 22 -19.59 -22.36 23.74
N MET A 23 -19.02 -21.84 22.64
CA MET A 23 -19.41 -20.56 22.06
C MET A 23 -20.89 -20.53 21.60
N GLY A 24 -21.42 -21.61 21.08
CA GLY A 24 -22.83 -21.70 20.68
C GLY A 24 -23.83 -21.44 21.80
N LYS A 25 -23.42 -21.64 23.06
CA LYS A 25 -24.25 -21.32 24.23
C LYS A 25 -24.36 -19.82 24.49
N TYR A 26 -23.24 -19.09 24.24
CA TYR A 26 -23.13 -17.68 24.56
C TYR A 26 -23.45 -16.74 23.40
N PHE A 27 -23.37 -17.21 22.16
CA PHE A 27 -23.57 -16.37 20.99
C PHE A 27 -24.84 -16.76 20.22
N LYS A 28 -25.47 -15.75 19.65
CA LYS A 28 -26.59 -15.89 18.71
C LYS A 28 -26.16 -15.29 17.38
N ILE A 29 -26.11 -16.11 16.34
CA ILE A 29 -25.82 -15.70 14.96
C ILE A 29 -27.12 -15.19 14.34
N LEU A 30 -27.11 -13.96 13.85
CA LEU A 30 -28.20 -13.33 13.10
C LEU A 30 -27.72 -13.08 11.65
N ARG A 31 -28.58 -12.59 10.77
CA ARG A 31 -28.25 -12.38 9.36
C ARG A 31 -27.11 -11.36 9.14
N SER A 32 -27.01 -10.34 9.97
CA SER A 32 -26.06 -9.20 9.79
C SER A 32 -25.24 -8.88 11.03
N GLU A 33 -25.39 -9.64 12.10
CA GLU A 33 -24.66 -9.42 13.35
C GLU A 33 -24.56 -10.71 14.17
N ILE A 34 -23.60 -10.78 15.05
CA ILE A 34 -23.49 -11.83 16.07
C ILE A 34 -23.64 -11.15 17.42
N ARG A 35 -24.55 -11.69 18.24
CA ARG A 35 -24.88 -11.12 19.55
C ARG A 35 -24.45 -12.04 20.67
N CYS A 36 -23.73 -11.48 21.65
CA CYS A 36 -23.44 -12.18 22.89
C CYS A 36 -24.69 -12.13 23.81
N LYS A 37 -25.15 -13.31 24.28
CA LYS A 37 -26.31 -13.43 25.14
C LYS A 37 -26.04 -12.97 26.58
N ALA A 38 -24.78 -13.02 27.03
CA ALA A 38 -24.40 -12.72 28.41
C ALA A 38 -24.44 -11.21 28.71
N ASN A 39 -23.99 -10.37 27.77
CA ASN A 39 -23.83 -8.93 27.97
C ASN A 39 -24.42 -8.07 26.83
N ASN A 40 -25.15 -8.69 25.91
CA ASN A 40 -25.73 -8.04 24.72
C ASN A 40 -24.72 -7.33 23.80
N CYS A 41 -23.42 -7.60 23.92
CA CYS A 41 -22.44 -7.10 22.95
C CYS A 41 -22.78 -7.61 21.55
N VAL A 42 -22.53 -6.76 20.55
CA VAL A 42 -22.83 -7.05 19.15
C VAL A 42 -21.58 -6.92 18.33
N TYR A 43 -21.22 -7.99 17.60
CA TYR A 43 -20.26 -7.93 16.51
C TYR A 43 -20.99 -7.66 15.20
N LYS A 44 -20.56 -6.67 14.45
CA LYS A 44 -21.20 -6.25 13.21
C LYS A 44 -20.15 -5.90 12.15
N PRO A 45 -20.15 -6.52 10.96
CA PRO A 45 -19.33 -6.08 9.85
C PRO A 45 -19.85 -4.74 9.32
N LEU A 46 -18.93 -3.80 9.10
CA LEU A 46 -19.22 -2.49 8.56
C LEU A 46 -18.58 -2.36 7.18
N ALA A 47 -19.25 -1.69 6.24
CA ALA A 47 -18.65 -1.27 4.99
C ALA A 47 -17.95 0.09 5.21
N CYS A 48 -16.73 0.22 4.75
CA CYS A 48 -16.05 1.50 4.63
C CYS A 48 -16.66 2.27 3.46
N SER A 49 -17.80 2.91 3.67
CA SER A 49 -18.35 3.87 2.71
C SER A 49 -18.26 5.26 3.28
N ASP A 50 -17.90 6.21 2.45
CA ASP A 50 -17.77 7.60 2.82
C ASP A 50 -18.99 8.09 3.62
N ASN A 51 -18.74 8.77 4.73
CA ASN A 51 -19.74 9.42 5.59
C ASN A 51 -20.75 8.52 6.31
N ARG A 52 -20.52 7.21 6.47
CA ARG A 52 -21.45 6.30 7.17
C ARG A 52 -20.87 5.68 8.45
N LEU A 53 -19.67 6.02 8.84
CA LEU A 53 -19.04 5.52 10.04
C LEU A 53 -19.22 6.46 11.24
N ASP A 54 -19.54 7.72 11.01
CA ASP A 54 -19.80 8.68 12.07
C ASP A 54 -20.98 8.26 12.97
N GLY A 55 -20.84 8.53 14.26
CA GLY A 55 -21.85 8.15 15.27
C GLY A 55 -21.89 6.66 15.61
N ARG A 56 -20.90 5.88 15.16
CA ARG A 56 -20.75 4.46 15.53
C ARG A 56 -19.92 4.34 16.80
N LEU A 57 -20.57 4.16 17.92
CA LEU A 57 -19.89 3.92 19.20
C LEU A 57 -19.50 2.43 19.31
N ALA A 58 -18.24 2.12 19.00
CA ALA A 58 -17.70 0.77 19.11
C ALA A 58 -16.60 0.71 20.18
N THR A 59 -16.77 -0.15 21.18
CA THR A 59 -15.71 -0.39 22.19
C THR A 59 -14.48 -1.01 21.57
N VAL A 60 -14.65 -1.91 20.62
CA VAL A 60 -13.57 -2.54 19.83
C VAL A 60 -13.90 -2.42 18.36
N TRP A 61 -12.92 -2.04 17.55
CA TRP A 61 -13.04 -2.08 16.10
C TRP A 61 -11.78 -2.70 15.47
N VAL A 62 -11.95 -3.26 14.29
CA VAL A 62 -10.87 -3.83 13.49
C VAL A 62 -10.94 -3.24 12.09
N GLY A 63 -9.87 -2.53 11.70
CA GLY A 63 -9.63 -2.08 10.32
C GLY A 63 -8.75 -3.11 9.62
N ASP A 64 -9.33 -3.84 8.68
CA ASP A 64 -8.61 -4.81 7.88
C ASP A 64 -8.32 -4.24 6.49
N GLU A 65 -7.16 -4.58 5.92
CA GLU A 65 -6.67 -4.07 4.63
C GLU A 65 -6.65 -2.53 4.56
N VAL A 66 -6.13 -1.89 5.61
CA VAL A 66 -6.11 -0.41 5.71
C VAL A 66 -5.29 0.23 4.59
N GLY A 67 -4.25 -0.45 4.07
CA GLY A 67 -3.51 0.01 2.90
C GLY A 67 -4.33 0.16 1.61
N ALA A 68 -5.52 -0.47 1.53
CA ALA A 68 -6.43 -0.32 0.41
C ALA A 68 -7.37 0.91 0.53
N LEU A 69 -7.35 1.62 1.65
CA LEU A 69 -8.18 2.79 1.85
C LEU A 69 -7.63 3.98 1.06
N LYS A 70 -8.53 4.77 0.48
CA LYS A 70 -8.19 5.99 -0.27
C LYS A 70 -7.82 7.17 0.63
N ASN A 71 -8.26 7.17 1.88
CA ASN A 71 -8.02 8.23 2.85
C ASN A 71 -8.16 7.70 4.29
N SER A 72 -7.77 8.52 5.26
CA SER A 72 -7.79 8.19 6.69
C SER A 72 -9.17 8.25 7.35
N TYR A 73 -10.19 8.80 6.66
CA TYR A 73 -11.52 9.01 7.24
C TYR A 73 -12.09 7.79 8.00
N PRO A 74 -12.05 6.55 7.48
CA PRO A 74 -12.61 5.42 8.21
C PRO A 74 -11.94 5.16 9.57
N LEU A 75 -10.62 5.34 9.65
CA LEU A 75 -9.87 5.20 10.91
C LEU A 75 -10.20 6.33 11.88
N GLU A 76 -10.17 7.56 11.39
CA GLU A 76 -10.45 8.76 12.18
C GLU A 76 -11.87 8.76 12.73
N ALA A 77 -12.85 8.35 11.94
CA ALA A 77 -14.24 8.24 12.38
C ALA A 77 -14.39 7.22 13.51
N MET A 78 -13.75 6.04 13.40
CA MET A 78 -13.79 5.03 14.44
C MET A 78 -13.04 5.45 15.71
N GLN A 79 -11.87 6.06 15.59
CA GLN A 79 -11.08 6.59 16.71
C GLN A 79 -11.83 7.72 17.43
N SER A 80 -12.37 8.67 16.67
CA SER A 80 -13.13 9.80 17.21
C SER A 80 -14.40 9.34 17.94
N SER A 81 -15.05 8.29 17.45
CA SER A 81 -16.25 7.73 18.12
C SER A 81 -15.93 7.14 19.49
N GLN A 82 -14.69 6.80 19.78
CA GLN A 82 -14.26 6.20 21.04
C GLN A 82 -13.78 7.22 22.10
N ILE A 83 -13.78 8.52 21.79
CA ILE A 83 -13.23 9.54 22.70
C ILE A 83 -13.85 9.50 24.11
N THR A 84 -15.15 9.23 24.18
CA THR A 84 -15.90 9.19 25.45
C THR A 84 -15.82 7.86 26.19
N LEU A 85 -15.16 6.86 25.61
CA LEU A 85 -15.04 5.53 26.22
C LEU A 85 -13.75 5.45 27.07
N GLU A 86 -13.88 4.94 28.27
CA GLU A 86 -12.71 4.64 29.14
C GLU A 86 -11.96 3.42 28.61
N GLU A 87 -12.69 2.32 28.34
CA GLU A 87 -12.13 1.11 27.76
C GLU A 87 -12.41 1.08 26.24
N LYS A 88 -11.35 1.16 25.46
CA LYS A 88 -11.43 1.19 24.01
C LYS A 88 -10.25 0.48 23.37
N PHE A 89 -10.48 -0.15 22.24
CA PHE A 89 -9.44 -0.84 21.51
C PHE A 89 -9.65 -0.75 19.99
N GLY A 90 -8.61 -0.37 19.26
CA GLY A 90 -8.58 -0.37 17.80
C GLY A 90 -7.50 -1.29 17.28
N ILE A 91 -7.79 -2.10 16.30
CA ILE A 91 -6.83 -2.98 15.62
C ILE A 91 -6.75 -2.56 14.16
N ILE A 92 -5.54 -2.38 13.66
CA ILE A 92 -5.24 -2.12 12.25
C ILE A 92 -4.43 -3.29 11.71
N ILE A 93 -4.87 -3.87 10.62
CA ILE A 93 -4.20 -4.98 9.94
C ILE A 93 -4.10 -4.65 8.46
N SER A 94 -2.92 -4.82 7.87
CA SER A 94 -2.72 -4.65 6.43
C SER A 94 -1.42 -5.29 5.97
N THR A 95 -1.34 -5.58 4.67
CA THR A 95 -0.08 -5.73 3.95
C THR A 95 0.33 -4.38 3.36
N ALA A 96 1.54 -4.27 2.82
CA ALA A 96 1.95 -3.12 2.04
C ALA A 96 1.17 -3.03 0.71
N TYR A 97 1.08 -1.82 0.19
CA TYR A 97 0.43 -1.48 -1.07
C TYR A 97 1.37 -0.68 -1.97
N GLU A 98 0.99 -0.56 -3.24
CA GLU A 98 1.80 0.02 -4.32
C GLU A 98 1.92 1.55 -4.26
N SER A 99 1.18 2.21 -3.40
CA SER A 99 1.22 3.66 -3.23
C SER A 99 1.66 4.01 -1.81
N LEU A 100 2.49 5.03 -1.69
CA LEU A 100 2.80 5.67 -0.41
C LEU A 100 1.67 6.60 0.07
N GLU A 101 0.74 6.94 -0.81
CA GLU A 101 -0.41 7.79 -0.50
C GLU A 101 -1.58 6.98 0.06
N ASN A 102 -1.34 6.26 1.16
CA ASN A 102 -2.41 5.52 1.85
C ASN A 102 -2.24 5.59 3.37
N PRO A 103 -3.34 5.50 4.15
CA PRO A 103 -3.31 5.66 5.60
C PRO A 103 -2.42 4.65 6.35
N MET A 104 -2.11 3.50 5.74
CA MET A 104 -1.27 2.50 6.38
C MET A 104 0.19 2.95 6.48
N VAL A 105 0.68 3.72 5.51
CA VAL A 105 2.06 4.26 5.51
C VAL A 105 2.30 5.12 6.74
N ASP A 106 1.39 6.04 7.04
CA ASP A 106 1.51 6.91 8.21
C ASP A 106 1.47 6.11 9.51
N ASN A 107 0.57 5.12 9.59
CA ASN A 107 0.47 4.24 10.76
C ASN A 107 1.74 3.39 10.96
N VAL A 108 2.33 2.86 9.89
CA VAL A 108 3.60 2.10 9.96
C VAL A 108 4.75 3.01 10.37
N ASN A 109 4.85 4.22 9.80
CA ASN A 109 5.89 5.18 10.15
C ASN A 109 5.79 5.62 11.62
N TYR A 110 4.59 5.84 12.13
CA TYR A 110 4.35 6.11 13.54
C TYR A 110 4.76 4.92 14.41
N ALA A 111 4.31 3.72 14.04
CA ALA A 111 4.63 2.48 14.75
C ALA A 111 6.14 2.22 14.83
N LYS A 112 6.89 2.45 13.73
CA LYS A 112 8.36 2.35 13.73
C LYS A 112 9.02 3.30 14.72
N LYS A 113 8.55 4.54 14.82
CA LYS A 113 9.04 5.53 15.80
C LYS A 113 8.74 5.14 17.24
N VAL A 114 7.65 4.42 17.50
CA VAL A 114 7.33 3.86 18.81
C VAL A 114 8.25 2.67 19.13
N LEU A 115 8.43 1.77 18.16
CA LEU A 115 9.28 0.57 18.32
C LEU A 115 10.76 0.90 18.53
N ASP A 116 11.29 1.94 17.86
CA ASP A 116 12.69 2.38 18.02
C ASP A 116 12.90 3.32 19.22
N GLY A 117 11.83 3.69 19.92
CA GLY A 117 11.87 4.55 21.11
C GLY A 117 11.96 6.06 20.82
N THR A 118 11.87 6.47 19.56
CA THR A 118 11.81 7.90 19.16
C THR A 118 10.58 8.58 19.74
N ILE A 119 9.47 7.86 19.78
CA ILE A 119 8.21 8.31 20.41
C ILE A 119 7.88 7.35 21.56
N LYS A 120 7.64 7.92 22.73
CA LYS A 120 7.12 7.15 23.86
C LYS A 120 5.60 7.14 23.81
N ASP A 121 5.02 5.99 23.50
CA ASP A 121 3.57 5.76 23.49
C ASP A 121 3.26 4.37 24.06
N ASP A 122 2.86 4.34 25.32
CA ASP A 122 2.53 3.11 26.05
C ASP A 122 1.13 2.55 25.66
N THR A 123 0.39 3.26 24.81
CA THR A 123 -0.95 2.86 24.35
C THR A 123 -0.94 2.20 22.97
N THR A 124 0.18 2.27 22.25
CA THR A 124 0.34 1.67 20.93
C THR A 124 1.19 0.40 21.00
N PHE A 125 0.60 -0.69 20.56
CA PHE A 125 1.30 -1.95 20.32
C PHE A 125 1.43 -2.19 18.80
N ALA A 126 2.63 -2.52 18.34
CA ALA A 126 2.88 -2.77 16.92
C ALA A 126 3.68 -4.05 16.69
N LEU A 127 3.30 -4.78 15.64
CA LEU A 127 4.07 -5.88 15.06
C LEU A 127 4.22 -5.60 13.57
N ILE A 128 5.47 -5.47 13.11
CA ILE A 128 5.79 -5.20 11.71
C ILE A 128 6.68 -6.33 11.21
N TYR A 129 6.25 -7.00 10.15
CA TYR A 129 6.98 -8.08 9.50
C TYR A 129 7.40 -7.63 8.11
N GLU A 130 8.62 -7.15 8.00
CA GLU A 130 9.24 -6.68 6.76
C GLU A 130 10.74 -7.03 6.78
N PRO A 131 11.46 -7.00 5.64
CA PRO A 131 12.92 -7.11 5.64
C PRO A 131 13.58 -5.93 6.36
N ASP A 132 14.67 -6.19 7.10
CA ASP A 132 15.48 -5.12 7.70
C ASP A 132 16.14 -4.23 6.63
N ASP A 133 16.52 -4.83 5.50
CA ASP A 133 17.04 -4.13 4.31
C ASP A 133 16.19 -4.51 3.10
N TYR A 134 15.51 -3.56 2.53
CA TYR A 134 14.65 -3.75 1.36
C TYR A 134 15.45 -4.12 0.09
N ALA A 135 16.74 -3.77 0.01
CA ALA A 135 17.61 -4.18 -1.10
C ALA A 135 17.87 -5.70 -1.08
N GLU A 136 17.80 -6.34 0.10
CA GLU A 136 18.00 -7.78 0.26
C GLU A 136 16.74 -8.63 -0.01
N TRP A 137 15.67 -8.08 -0.58
CA TRP A 137 14.38 -8.76 -0.77
C TRP A 137 14.47 -10.13 -1.48
N MET A 138 15.54 -10.36 -2.24
CA MET A 138 15.79 -11.63 -2.95
C MET A 138 16.36 -12.74 -2.05
N THR A 139 16.77 -12.42 -0.83
CA THR A 139 17.40 -13.40 0.08
C THR A 139 16.38 -14.21 0.86
N ASP A 140 16.78 -15.40 1.32
CA ASP A 140 15.95 -16.21 2.22
C ASP A 140 15.78 -15.55 3.58
N LYS A 141 16.80 -14.83 4.06
CA LYS A 141 16.75 -14.06 5.31
C LYS A 141 15.61 -13.04 5.27
N ALA A 142 15.58 -12.20 4.25
CA ALA A 142 14.54 -11.18 4.08
C ALA A 142 13.14 -11.80 3.94
N LEU A 143 13.03 -12.95 3.21
CA LEU A 143 11.76 -13.65 3.08
C LEU A 143 11.24 -14.15 4.43
N LEU A 144 12.10 -14.70 5.28
CA LEU A 144 11.72 -15.19 6.61
C LEU A 144 11.37 -14.06 7.57
N GLN A 145 12.04 -12.90 7.48
CA GLN A 145 11.70 -11.71 8.26
C GLN A 145 10.29 -11.20 7.94
N ALA A 146 9.95 -11.14 6.66
CA ALA A 146 8.62 -10.71 6.23
C ALA A 146 7.52 -11.79 6.45
N ASN A 147 7.90 -13.07 6.61
CA ASN A 147 6.96 -14.18 6.69
C ASN A 147 7.36 -15.16 7.81
N PRO A 148 7.16 -14.83 9.09
CA PRO A 148 7.61 -15.65 10.20
C PRO A 148 7.01 -17.06 10.20
N LEU A 149 5.80 -17.27 9.70
CA LEU A 149 5.20 -18.61 9.56
C LEU A 149 6.03 -19.53 8.67
N ALA A 150 6.79 -18.98 7.71
CA ALA A 150 7.66 -19.75 6.83
C ALA A 150 8.87 -20.37 7.58
N ILE A 151 9.17 -19.92 8.80
CA ILE A 151 10.20 -20.51 9.66
C ILE A 151 9.76 -21.90 10.14
N GLU A 152 8.50 -22.05 10.50
CA GLU A 152 7.95 -23.28 11.08
C GLU A 152 7.30 -24.19 10.04
N VAL A 153 6.77 -23.62 8.95
CA VAL A 153 6.00 -24.34 7.94
C VAL A 153 6.74 -24.34 6.60
N GLU A 154 7.50 -25.41 6.34
CA GLU A 154 8.31 -25.57 5.13
C GLU A 154 7.51 -25.37 3.82
N ALA A 155 6.25 -25.81 3.80
CA ALA A 155 5.38 -25.64 2.62
C ALA A 155 5.12 -24.16 2.33
N VAL A 156 4.98 -23.32 3.36
CA VAL A 156 4.82 -21.86 3.21
C VAL A 156 6.09 -21.26 2.64
N PHE A 157 7.26 -21.63 3.18
CA PHE A 157 8.55 -21.18 2.66
C PHE A 157 8.70 -21.53 1.17
N LYS A 158 8.50 -22.81 0.81
CA LYS A 158 8.61 -23.26 -0.59
C LYS A 158 7.68 -22.50 -1.54
N ASN A 159 6.45 -22.27 -1.11
CA ASN A 159 5.46 -21.54 -1.91
C ASN A 159 5.88 -20.08 -2.15
N ILE A 160 6.34 -19.38 -1.11
CA ILE A 160 6.76 -17.98 -1.23
C ILE A 160 8.08 -17.87 -2.01
N ALA A 161 9.03 -18.78 -1.77
CA ALA A 161 10.28 -18.84 -2.53
C ALA A 161 10.03 -19.10 -4.03
N GLY A 162 9.04 -19.93 -4.37
CA GLY A 162 8.61 -20.15 -5.74
C GLY A 162 8.03 -18.87 -6.39
N LYS A 163 7.23 -18.10 -5.63
CA LYS A 163 6.73 -16.79 -6.10
C LYS A 163 7.85 -15.77 -6.26
N ARG A 164 8.84 -15.76 -5.34
CA ARG A 164 10.04 -14.92 -5.46
C ARG A 164 10.80 -15.20 -6.75
N LYS A 165 11.07 -16.49 -7.05
CA LYS A 165 11.72 -16.87 -8.29
C LYS A 165 10.97 -16.35 -9.51
N LYS A 166 9.63 -16.47 -9.51
CA LYS A 166 8.81 -15.92 -10.59
C LYS A 166 8.90 -14.40 -10.68
N ALA A 167 8.93 -13.69 -9.54
CA ALA A 167 9.04 -12.25 -9.50
C ALA A 167 10.38 -11.72 -10.02
N ILE A 168 11.46 -12.50 -9.86
CA ILE A 168 12.79 -12.18 -10.41
C ILE A 168 12.78 -12.28 -11.95
N GLU A 169 12.09 -13.27 -12.50
CA GLU A 169 12.06 -13.53 -13.94
C GLU A 169 10.95 -12.77 -14.69
N MET A 170 9.93 -12.31 -13.97
CA MET A 170 8.75 -11.65 -14.56
C MET A 170 8.48 -10.32 -13.86
N GLU A 171 8.83 -9.22 -14.51
CA GLU A 171 8.66 -7.86 -14.00
C GLU A 171 7.23 -7.54 -13.52
N GLY A 172 6.21 -7.94 -14.28
CA GLY A 172 4.81 -7.79 -13.88
C GLY A 172 4.38 -8.55 -12.61
N SER A 173 5.24 -9.42 -12.06
CA SER A 173 5.00 -10.12 -10.79
C SER A 173 5.76 -9.48 -9.61
N LEU A 174 6.72 -8.59 -9.90
CA LEU A 174 7.64 -8.03 -8.91
C LEU A 174 6.93 -7.17 -7.86
N THR A 175 6.12 -6.24 -8.34
CA THR A 175 5.34 -5.31 -7.49
C THR A 175 4.45 -6.06 -6.51
N ASN A 176 3.67 -7.02 -7.02
CA ASN A 176 2.81 -7.83 -6.17
C ASN A 176 3.63 -8.65 -5.15
N PHE A 177 4.78 -9.19 -5.54
CA PHE A 177 5.63 -9.94 -4.63
C PHE A 177 6.21 -9.05 -3.53
N LYS A 178 6.79 -7.92 -3.89
CA LYS A 178 7.36 -6.96 -2.92
C LYS A 178 6.30 -6.47 -1.91
N THR A 179 5.12 -6.08 -2.38
CA THR A 179 4.08 -5.54 -1.50
C THR A 179 3.40 -6.62 -0.67
N LYS A 180 2.91 -7.70 -1.28
CA LYS A 180 2.05 -8.70 -0.62
C LYS A 180 2.81 -9.80 0.12
N HIS A 181 4.06 -10.05 -0.25
CA HIS A 181 4.86 -11.12 0.39
C HIS A 181 6.08 -10.60 1.15
N MET A 182 6.57 -9.41 0.83
CA MET A 182 7.69 -8.82 1.54
C MET A 182 7.29 -7.62 2.41
N ASN A 183 6.03 -7.16 2.33
CA ASN A 183 5.51 -5.98 3.02
C ASN A 183 6.34 -4.70 2.77
N ILE A 184 6.91 -4.58 1.58
CA ILE A 184 7.66 -3.41 1.14
C ILE A 184 6.68 -2.44 0.48
N PHE A 185 6.54 -1.24 1.05
CA PHE A 185 5.84 -0.16 0.37
C PHE A 185 6.71 0.34 -0.79
N LEU A 186 6.11 0.51 -1.95
CA LEU A 186 6.79 0.99 -3.14
C LEU A 186 6.40 2.43 -3.38
N ASP A 187 7.39 3.26 -3.68
CA ASP A 187 7.12 4.60 -4.20
C ASP A 187 6.55 4.46 -5.62
N GLY A 188 5.53 5.26 -5.95
CA GLY A 188 4.92 5.23 -7.27
C GLY A 188 5.93 5.36 -8.41
N ASP A 189 7.06 6.01 -8.14
CA ASP A 189 8.19 6.12 -9.06
C ASP A 189 8.97 4.79 -9.25
N GLU A 190 8.81 3.78 -8.37
CA GLU A 190 9.42 2.46 -8.53
C GLU A 190 8.54 1.47 -9.31
N LEU A 191 7.28 1.83 -9.58
CA LEU A 191 6.27 0.87 -10.01
C LEU A 191 6.22 0.61 -11.51
N GLU A 192 6.55 1.57 -12.34
CA GLU A 192 6.62 1.43 -13.81
C GLU A 192 7.59 2.45 -14.40
N VAL A 193 8.82 2.45 -13.95
CA VAL A 193 9.84 3.26 -14.59
C VAL A 193 10.19 2.60 -15.92
N TYR A 194 9.59 3.10 -16.99
CA TYR A 194 9.91 2.67 -18.35
C TYR A 194 11.43 2.73 -18.64
N ILE A 195 12.12 3.69 -18.04
CA ILE A 195 13.58 3.80 -18.06
C ILE A 195 14.08 4.17 -16.66
N PRO A 196 14.93 3.38 -15.99
CA PRO A 196 15.48 3.70 -14.67
C PRO A 196 16.16 5.09 -14.64
N LEU A 197 15.93 5.84 -13.56
CA LEU A 197 16.46 7.21 -13.40
C LEU A 197 17.97 7.30 -13.54
N ASP A 198 18.72 6.29 -13.10
CA ASP A 198 20.16 6.22 -13.27
C ASP A 198 20.59 6.10 -14.74
N VAL A 199 19.79 5.40 -15.55
CA VAL A 199 19.99 5.30 -17.00
C VAL A 199 19.71 6.64 -17.67
N ILE A 200 18.61 7.31 -17.28
CA ILE A 200 18.30 8.67 -17.77
C ILE A 200 19.39 9.64 -17.39
N ARG A 201 19.88 9.61 -16.13
CA ARG A 201 20.96 10.47 -15.67
C ARG A 201 22.28 10.24 -16.43
N LYS A 202 22.63 8.99 -16.71
CA LYS A 202 23.81 8.64 -17.53
C LYS A 202 23.70 9.10 -18.97
N GLY A 203 22.47 9.12 -19.52
CA GLY A 203 22.18 9.59 -20.87
C GLY A 203 22.01 11.11 -20.99
N LYS A 204 21.93 11.83 -19.85
CA LYS A 204 21.71 13.28 -19.85
C LYS A 204 22.93 14.01 -20.41
N ILE A 205 22.70 14.91 -21.35
CA ILE A 205 23.67 15.85 -21.89
C ILE A 205 23.33 17.26 -21.38
N GLU A 206 24.36 18.16 -21.41
CA GLU A 206 24.14 19.54 -20.99
C GLU A 206 23.04 20.23 -21.81
N PRO A 207 22.19 21.04 -21.20
CA PRO A 207 21.12 21.74 -21.91
C PRO A 207 21.70 22.57 -23.06
N ASN A 208 21.07 22.43 -24.24
CA ASN A 208 21.45 23.15 -25.48
C ASN A 208 22.90 22.83 -26.01
N SER A 209 23.55 21.78 -25.54
CA SER A 209 24.86 21.35 -26.05
C SER A 209 24.79 20.63 -27.40
N TYR A 210 23.60 20.16 -27.81
CA TYR A 210 23.40 19.48 -29.09
C TYR A 210 22.87 20.41 -30.15
N ASP A 211 23.53 20.42 -31.33
CA ASP A 211 23.08 21.21 -32.50
C ASP A 211 22.03 20.46 -33.30
N TRP A 212 20.83 20.97 -33.28
CA TRP A 212 19.68 20.44 -34.01
C TRP A 212 19.56 20.95 -35.44
N THR A 213 20.44 21.87 -35.87
CA THR A 213 20.34 22.52 -37.16
C THR A 213 20.50 21.51 -38.29
N GLY A 214 19.52 21.47 -39.20
CA GLY A 214 19.55 20.58 -40.37
C GLY A 214 19.33 19.10 -40.06
N LYS A 215 18.98 18.74 -38.81
CA LYS A 215 18.64 17.36 -38.45
C LYS A 215 17.19 17.08 -38.79
N GLU A 216 16.94 15.85 -39.28
CA GLU A 216 15.56 15.32 -39.36
C GLU A 216 15.07 14.99 -37.96
N VAL A 217 13.89 15.50 -37.58
CA VAL A 217 13.35 15.30 -36.24
C VAL A 217 11.93 14.74 -36.32
N TYR A 218 11.62 13.86 -35.39
CA TYR A 218 10.29 13.32 -35.15
C TYR A 218 9.75 13.94 -33.88
N VAL A 219 8.50 14.44 -33.91
CA VAL A 219 7.88 15.13 -32.78
C VAL A 219 6.67 14.36 -32.34
N GLY A 220 6.61 14.00 -31.06
CA GLY A 220 5.46 13.44 -30.38
C GLY A 220 4.84 14.51 -29.49
N VAL A 221 3.51 14.58 -29.46
CA VAL A 221 2.76 15.50 -28.63
C VAL A 221 1.68 14.72 -27.90
N ASP A 222 1.66 14.83 -26.58
CA ASP A 222 0.61 14.33 -25.71
C ASP A 222 -0.13 15.52 -25.10
N LEU A 223 -1.43 15.64 -25.42
CA LEU A 223 -2.28 16.77 -25.03
C LEU A 223 -3.25 16.33 -23.93
N SER A 224 -3.25 17.06 -22.84
CA SER A 224 -4.22 16.89 -21.76
C SER A 224 -5.28 17.99 -21.81
N GLN A 225 -6.54 17.62 -21.49
CA GLN A 225 -7.65 18.57 -21.40
C GLN A 225 -7.92 19.08 -19.99
N SER A 226 -7.52 18.33 -18.95
CA SER A 226 -7.71 18.74 -17.55
C SER A 226 -6.88 17.89 -16.60
N ASN A 227 -6.33 18.49 -15.56
CA ASN A 227 -5.62 17.84 -14.43
C ASN A 227 -4.42 16.92 -14.74
N ASP A 228 -4.07 16.74 -16.01
CA ASP A 228 -2.93 15.96 -16.44
C ASP A 228 -1.91 16.88 -17.14
N ASN A 229 -0.70 16.38 -17.37
CA ASN A 229 0.37 17.16 -17.97
C ASN A 229 0.31 17.06 -19.50
N THR A 230 0.61 18.16 -20.19
CA THR A 230 0.88 18.13 -21.63
C THR A 230 2.38 17.94 -21.83
N ALA A 231 2.77 17.01 -22.71
CA ALA A 231 4.15 16.76 -23.03
C ALA A 231 4.42 16.90 -24.55
N ILE A 232 5.61 17.42 -24.86
CA ILE A 232 6.15 17.45 -26.23
C ILE A 232 7.51 16.78 -26.17
N ALA A 233 7.74 15.82 -27.05
CA ALA A 233 9.06 15.20 -27.21
C ALA A 233 9.53 15.34 -28.67
N MET A 234 10.79 15.64 -28.84
CA MET A 234 11.47 15.72 -30.14
C MET A 234 12.63 14.75 -30.14
N VAL A 235 12.77 13.93 -31.16
CA VAL A 235 13.83 12.93 -31.29
C VAL A 235 14.48 12.99 -32.65
N THR A 236 15.80 12.81 -32.70
CA THR A 236 16.58 12.57 -33.93
C THR A 236 17.55 11.41 -33.71
N TYR A 237 17.93 10.74 -34.79
CA TYR A 237 19.04 9.78 -34.75
C TYR A 237 20.31 10.46 -35.29
N ASP A 238 21.33 10.57 -34.46
CA ASP A 238 22.64 11.13 -34.86
C ASP A 238 23.54 10.00 -35.34
N THR A 239 23.76 9.97 -36.65
CA THR A 239 24.58 8.93 -37.31
C THR A 239 26.07 9.02 -36.96
N ALA A 240 26.56 10.20 -36.51
CA ALA A 240 27.98 10.39 -36.17
C ALA A 240 28.34 9.72 -34.85
N ILE A 241 27.39 9.66 -33.91
CA ILE A 241 27.59 9.05 -32.59
C ILE A 241 26.75 7.79 -32.41
N GLU A 242 25.98 7.41 -33.41
CA GLU A 242 25.07 6.23 -33.44
C GLU A 242 24.09 6.20 -32.25
N LYS A 243 23.50 7.35 -31.91
CA LYS A 243 22.55 7.48 -30.79
C LYS A 243 21.33 8.27 -31.14
N TYR A 244 20.22 7.94 -30.44
CA TYR A 244 19.05 8.79 -30.40
C TYR A 244 19.28 9.95 -29.45
N ILE A 245 18.99 11.16 -29.89
CA ILE A 245 18.99 12.37 -29.07
C ILE A 245 17.55 12.79 -28.88
N VAL A 246 17.17 12.98 -27.63
CA VAL A 246 15.81 13.33 -27.24
C VAL A 246 15.81 14.64 -26.48
N LYS A 247 14.86 15.50 -26.79
CA LYS A 247 14.54 16.71 -26.02
C LYS A 247 13.05 16.71 -25.73
N SER A 248 12.69 16.91 -24.46
CA SER A 248 11.29 16.96 -24.04
C SER A 248 10.98 18.22 -23.26
N TRP A 249 9.70 18.61 -23.33
CA TRP A 249 9.10 19.70 -22.56
C TRP A 249 7.83 19.16 -21.93
N VAL A 250 7.62 19.50 -20.66
CA VAL A 250 6.41 19.14 -19.92
C VAL A 250 5.77 20.44 -19.44
N PHE A 251 4.49 20.58 -19.74
CA PHE A 251 3.68 21.73 -19.35
C PHE A 251 2.66 21.25 -18.31
N TYR A 252 2.61 21.93 -17.21
CA TYR A 252 1.76 21.59 -16.09
C TYR A 252 0.57 22.54 -16.00
N PRO A 253 -0.61 22.08 -15.60
CA PRO A 253 -1.73 22.97 -15.30
C PRO A 253 -1.36 23.96 -14.20
N SER A 254 -1.85 25.22 -14.30
CA SER A 254 -1.52 26.30 -13.37
C SER A 254 -1.89 26.02 -11.90
N ASN A 255 -2.86 25.17 -11.67
CA ASN A 255 -3.26 24.71 -10.34
C ASN A 255 -2.29 23.73 -9.67
N LYS A 256 -1.26 23.27 -10.39
CA LYS A 256 -0.20 22.37 -9.86
C LYS A 256 1.18 23.07 -9.76
N GLU A 257 1.28 24.36 -10.02
CA GLU A 257 2.56 25.08 -9.93
C GLU A 257 3.09 25.17 -8.50
N ASP A 258 2.23 25.19 -7.50
CA ASP A 258 2.60 25.30 -6.08
C ASP A 258 3.14 24.00 -5.48
N GLU A 259 2.96 22.86 -6.13
CA GLU A 259 3.43 21.54 -5.64
C GLU A 259 4.88 21.22 -6.07
N LYS A 260 5.58 22.13 -6.76
CA LYS A 260 6.88 21.88 -7.41
C LYS A 260 8.08 22.59 -6.83
N THR A 261 7.92 23.19 -5.69
CA THR A 261 9.05 23.75 -4.93
C THR A 261 9.59 22.72 -3.94
N LEU A 262 10.10 21.60 -4.44
CA LEU A 262 10.93 20.67 -3.68
C LEU A 262 12.09 20.19 -4.54
#